data_f309b9fe457021a042c2e8c1428409fc
#
_entry.id   f309b9fe457021a042c2e8c1428409fc
#
_cell.length_a   1.000
_cell.length_b   1.000
_cell.length_c   1.000
_cell.angle_alpha   90.00
_cell.angle_beta   90.00
_cell.angle_gamma   90.00
#
_symmetry.space_group_name_H-M   'P 1'
#
loop_
_entity.id
_entity.type
_entity.pdbx_description
1 polymer ?
#
loop_
_entity_poly.entity_id
_entity_poly.type
_entity_poly.pdbx_seq_one_letter_code
_entity_poly.pdbx_strand_id
1 'polypeptide(L)'
;DPNNYRVPERTYNGYSVFVNNRTHYVVARDGDSFSRIASTFGLTERTLRKYNEISPKSAADPIEGELIYIEQKQSQWLGDKASHIVLPNETPTSVAQMYAIRLKRLLRLNHLRRDAVLTAGQSLKLN
;
A
#
# COMPACT_ATOMS: atom_id res chain seq x y z
N ASP A 1 3.32 4.20 15.00
CA ASP A 1 3.33 3.65 13.65
C ASP A 1 3.37 2.13 13.71
N PRO A 2 2.38 1.43 13.12
CA PRO A 2 2.36 -0.03 13.14
C PRO A 2 3.64 -0.68 12.61
N ASN A 3 4.34 -0.03 11.69
CA ASN A 3 5.56 -0.57 11.11
C ASN A 3 6.73 -0.60 12.11
N ASN A 4 6.69 0.20 13.15
CA ASN A 4 7.74 0.22 14.17
C ASN A 4 7.79 -1.07 14.98
N TYR A 5 6.71 -1.83 14.98
CA TYR A 5 6.57 -3.06 15.77
C TYR A 5 6.66 -4.32 14.92
N ARG A 6 6.80 -4.18 13.61
CA ARG A 6 6.88 -5.33 12.72
C ARG A 6 8.31 -5.81 12.60
N VAL A 7 8.48 -7.12 12.59
CA VAL A 7 9.76 -7.76 12.37
C VAL A 7 9.90 -8.03 10.88
N PRO A 8 11.02 -7.61 10.25
CA PRO A 8 11.23 -7.91 8.84
C PRO A 8 11.32 -9.42 8.62
N GLU A 9 10.74 -9.89 7.51
CA GLU A 9 10.89 -11.28 7.10
C GLU A 9 12.32 -11.56 6.68
N ARG A 10 12.95 -10.59 6.00
CA ARG A 10 14.33 -10.68 5.52
C ARG A 10 14.86 -9.30 5.17
N THR A 11 16.15 -9.23 4.93
CA THR A 11 16.81 -8.03 4.40
C THR A 11 17.32 -8.33 3.00
N TYR A 12 17.13 -7.39 2.08
CA TYR A 12 17.58 -7.53 0.71
C TYR A 12 18.14 -6.21 0.21
N ASN A 13 19.43 -6.20 -0.16
CA ASN A 13 20.12 -5.03 -0.70
C ASN A 13 19.90 -3.75 0.14
N GLY A 14 19.95 -3.89 1.46
CA GLY A 14 19.81 -2.77 2.38
C GLY A 14 18.37 -2.41 2.73
N TYR A 15 17.38 -3.08 2.13
CA TYR A 15 15.98 -2.91 2.50
C TYR A 15 15.54 -4.02 3.42
N SER A 16 14.82 -3.66 4.48
CA SER A 16 14.07 -4.64 5.26
C SER A 16 12.76 -4.94 4.53
N VAL A 17 12.48 -6.22 4.34
CA VAL A 17 11.27 -6.67 3.64
C VAL A 17 10.27 -7.20 4.65
N PHE A 18 9.08 -6.65 4.63
CA PHE A 18 8.00 -7.00 5.55
C PHE A 18 6.86 -7.67 4.79
N VAL A 19 5.93 -8.26 5.54
CA VAL A 19 4.73 -8.88 4.98
C VAL A 19 3.49 -8.26 5.61
N ASN A 20 2.51 -7.91 4.78
CA ASN A 20 1.19 -7.46 5.21
C ASN A 20 0.15 -8.06 4.28
N ASN A 21 -0.87 -8.70 4.84
CA ASN A 21 -1.90 -9.36 4.03
C ASN A 21 -1.29 -10.29 2.97
N ARG A 22 -0.26 -11.06 3.39
CA ARG A 22 0.52 -11.97 2.52
C ARG A 22 1.19 -11.25 1.34
N THR A 23 1.42 -9.95 1.47
CA THR A 23 2.01 -9.15 0.39
C THR A 23 3.28 -8.49 0.91
N HIS A 24 4.38 -8.64 0.19
CA HIS A 24 5.67 -8.10 0.60
C HIS A 24 5.75 -6.60 0.31
N TYR A 25 6.34 -5.86 1.25
CA TYR A 25 6.59 -4.44 1.08
C TYR A 25 7.91 -4.04 1.74
N VAL A 26 8.41 -2.90 1.33
CA VAL A 26 9.53 -2.23 1.96
C VAL A 26 9.08 -0.86 2.45
N VAL A 27 9.86 -0.26 3.33
CA VAL A 27 9.60 1.11 3.81
C VAL A 27 10.57 2.04 3.09
N ALA A 28 10.03 3.09 2.47
CA ALA A 28 10.86 4.05 1.75
C ALA A 28 11.84 4.74 2.69
N ARG A 29 13.06 4.94 2.21
CA ARG A 29 14.14 5.63 2.93
C ARG A 29 14.28 7.03 2.36
N ASP A 30 14.90 7.90 3.13
CA ASP A 30 15.22 9.24 2.66
C ASP A 30 16.04 9.17 1.37
N GLY A 31 15.65 9.93 0.37
CA GLY A 31 16.33 9.97 -0.93
C GLY A 31 15.96 8.84 -1.89
N ASP A 32 15.03 7.96 -1.54
CA ASP A 32 14.59 6.89 -2.43
C ASP A 32 13.83 7.42 -3.65
N SER A 33 13.87 6.65 -4.72
CA SER A 33 13.05 6.85 -5.91
C SER A 33 12.34 5.55 -6.25
N PHE A 34 11.23 5.63 -6.96
CA PHE A 34 10.54 4.42 -7.44
C PHE A 34 11.43 3.63 -8.40
N SER A 35 12.23 4.31 -9.21
CA SER A 35 13.18 3.67 -10.11
C SER A 35 14.19 2.82 -9.35
N ARG A 36 14.77 3.35 -8.27
CA ARG A 36 15.76 2.64 -7.47
C ARG A 36 15.14 1.43 -6.76
N ILE A 37 13.99 1.61 -6.13
CA ILE A 37 13.31 0.49 -5.45
C ILE A 37 12.96 -0.59 -6.47
N ALA A 38 12.38 -0.21 -7.61
CA ALA A 38 12.02 -1.16 -8.65
C ALA A 38 13.23 -1.96 -9.12
N SER A 39 14.32 -1.28 -9.47
CA SER A 39 15.50 -1.99 -9.98
C SER A 39 16.12 -2.90 -8.92
N THR A 40 16.07 -2.52 -7.66
CA THR A 40 16.57 -3.34 -6.55
C THR A 40 15.84 -4.69 -6.49
N PHE A 41 14.55 -4.71 -6.78
CA PHE A 41 13.74 -5.92 -6.68
C PHE A 41 13.41 -6.54 -8.05
N GLY A 42 14.11 -6.14 -9.09
CA GLY A 42 13.93 -6.74 -10.42
C GLY A 42 12.62 -6.37 -11.11
N LEU A 43 12.04 -5.23 -10.73
CA LEU A 43 10.79 -4.72 -11.29
C LEU A 43 11.07 -3.53 -12.20
N THR A 44 10.12 -3.25 -13.12
CA THR A 44 10.10 -1.97 -13.80
C THR A 44 9.49 -0.92 -12.87
N GLU A 45 9.87 0.32 -13.06
CA GLU A 45 9.26 1.42 -12.30
C GLU A 45 7.75 1.47 -12.51
N ARG A 46 7.30 1.24 -13.75
CA ARG A 46 5.87 1.23 -14.09
C ARG A 46 5.12 0.16 -13.30
N THR A 47 5.66 -1.03 -13.18
CA THR A 47 5.04 -2.12 -12.43
C THR A 47 4.99 -1.78 -10.94
N LEU A 48 6.08 -1.25 -10.39
CA LEU A 48 6.10 -0.86 -8.97
C LEU A 48 5.06 0.21 -8.67
N ARG A 49 4.95 1.22 -9.53
CA ARG A 49 3.93 2.27 -9.38
C ARG A 49 2.52 1.68 -9.43
N LYS A 50 2.29 0.75 -10.35
CA LYS A 50 0.98 0.09 -10.48
C LYS A 50 0.61 -0.67 -9.22
N TYR A 51 1.56 -1.39 -8.61
CA TYR A 51 1.30 -2.10 -7.35
C TYR A 51 0.87 -1.16 -6.22
N ASN A 52 1.25 0.10 -6.28
CA ASN A 52 1.02 1.08 -5.22
C ASN A 52 0.04 2.18 -5.60
N GLU A 53 -0.73 1.99 -6.68
CA GLU A 53 -1.77 2.92 -7.12
C GLU A 53 -1.22 4.32 -7.43
N ILE A 54 -0.02 4.37 -7.99
CA ILE A 54 0.66 5.63 -8.32
C ILE A 54 0.66 5.80 -9.84
N SER A 55 0.19 6.98 -10.29
CA SER A 55 0.19 7.30 -11.72
C SER A 55 1.62 7.25 -12.28
N PRO A 56 1.82 6.66 -13.47
CA PRO A 56 3.12 6.70 -14.12
C PRO A 56 3.56 8.12 -14.50
N LYS A 57 2.63 9.07 -14.49
CA LYS A 57 2.91 10.48 -14.79
C LYS A 57 3.26 11.29 -13.56
N SER A 58 3.13 10.73 -12.36
CA SER A 58 3.47 11.45 -11.13
C SER A 58 4.97 11.69 -11.07
N ALA A 59 5.37 12.92 -10.74
CA ALA A 59 6.76 13.29 -10.53
C ALA A 59 7.19 13.15 -9.07
N ALA A 60 6.27 12.77 -8.18
CA ALA A 60 6.57 12.65 -6.76
C ALA A 60 7.44 11.43 -6.47
N ASP A 61 8.44 11.61 -5.62
CA ASP A 61 9.25 10.52 -5.08
C ASP A 61 8.56 9.91 -3.86
N PRO A 62 8.95 8.68 -3.47
CA PRO A 62 8.46 8.11 -2.21
C PRO A 62 8.85 8.99 -1.04
N ILE A 63 7.96 9.11 -0.08
CA ILE A 63 8.23 9.85 1.16
C ILE A 63 8.82 8.86 2.17
N GLU A 64 9.87 9.29 2.88
CA GLU A 64 10.48 8.46 3.93
C GLU A 64 9.41 7.92 4.87
N GLY A 65 9.44 6.63 5.11
CA GLY A 65 8.48 5.94 5.98
C GLY A 65 7.26 5.37 5.28
N GLU A 66 7.04 5.69 4.00
CA GLU A 66 5.91 5.11 3.25
C GLU A 66 6.11 3.62 3.01
N LEU A 67 5.00 2.87 3.09
CA LEU A 67 4.96 1.47 2.65
C LEU A 67 4.94 1.42 1.13
N ILE A 68 5.87 0.66 0.56
CA ILE A 68 5.94 0.46 -0.88
C ILE A 68 5.86 -1.05 -1.15
N TYR A 69 4.75 -1.49 -1.70
CA TYR A 69 4.56 -2.91 -2.03
C TYR A 69 5.40 -3.29 -3.25
N ILE A 70 6.11 -4.40 -3.13
CA ILE A 70 6.98 -4.91 -4.20
C ILE A 70 6.36 -6.09 -4.94
N GLU A 71 5.09 -6.37 -4.67
CA GLU A 71 4.28 -7.34 -5.39
C GLU A 71 2.82 -6.87 -5.36
N GLN A 72 1.98 -7.51 -6.17
CA GLN A 72 0.59 -7.12 -6.28
C GLN A 72 -0.16 -7.39 -4.98
N LYS A 73 -0.93 -6.40 -4.52
CA LYS A 73 -1.77 -6.53 -3.34
C LYS A 73 -2.91 -7.51 -3.59
N GLN A 74 -3.58 -7.93 -2.53
CA GLN A 74 -4.64 -8.91 -2.57
C GLN A 74 -5.98 -8.29 -3.02
N SER A 75 -6.96 -9.15 -3.29
CA SER A 75 -8.30 -8.71 -3.65
C SER A 75 -9.16 -8.37 -2.43
N GLN A 76 -8.73 -8.78 -1.23
CA GLN A 76 -9.43 -8.53 0.02
C GLN A 76 -8.48 -8.73 1.20
N TRP A 77 -8.90 -8.28 2.37
CA TRP A 77 -8.18 -8.56 3.60
C TRP A 77 -8.35 -10.02 3.98
N LEU A 78 -7.25 -10.71 4.26
CA LEU A 78 -7.23 -12.14 4.57
C LEU A 78 -7.24 -12.43 6.08
N GLY A 79 -7.16 -11.40 6.92
CA GLY A 79 -7.26 -11.53 8.37
C GLY A 79 -8.71 -11.55 8.84
N ASP A 80 -8.89 -11.57 10.15
CA ASP A 80 -10.21 -11.72 10.77
C ASP A 80 -11.04 -10.44 10.77
N LYS A 81 -10.39 -9.28 10.64
CA LYS A 81 -11.08 -7.99 10.66
C LYS A 81 -11.95 -7.83 9.42
N ALA A 82 -13.25 -7.68 9.62
CA ALA A 82 -14.19 -7.59 8.50
C ALA A 82 -14.33 -6.17 7.93
N SER A 83 -14.04 -5.14 8.74
CA SER A 83 -14.25 -3.75 8.34
C SER A 83 -13.23 -2.83 9.00
N HIS A 84 -13.09 -1.65 8.41
CA HIS A 84 -12.22 -0.58 8.90
C HIS A 84 -13.07 0.67 9.17
N ILE A 85 -12.88 1.29 10.33
CA ILE A 85 -13.53 2.56 10.63
C ILE A 85 -12.58 3.68 10.17
N VAL A 86 -13.07 4.49 9.24
CA VAL A 86 -12.29 5.55 8.62
C VAL A 86 -11.92 6.62 9.65
N LEU A 87 -10.64 7.00 9.65
CA LEU A 87 -10.13 8.10 10.45
C LEU A 87 -10.07 9.39 9.60
N PRO A 88 -9.97 10.57 10.25
CA PRO A 88 -9.84 11.82 9.50
C PRO A 88 -8.68 11.78 8.49
N ASN A 89 -8.89 12.35 7.32
CA ASN A 89 -7.91 12.48 6.25
C ASN A 89 -7.54 11.19 5.52
N GLU A 90 -8.13 10.05 5.88
CA GLU A 90 -7.91 8.83 5.13
C GLU A 90 -8.64 8.88 3.79
N THR A 91 -8.05 8.26 2.79
CA THR A 91 -8.60 8.15 1.43
C THR A 91 -8.76 6.68 1.08
N PRO A 92 -9.54 6.35 0.04
CA PRO A 92 -9.60 4.96 -0.41
C PRO A 92 -8.22 4.38 -0.72
N THR A 93 -7.33 5.17 -1.33
CA THR A 93 -5.97 4.74 -1.62
C THR A 93 -5.17 4.47 -0.35
N SER A 94 -5.26 5.34 0.67
CA SER A 94 -4.52 5.13 1.92
C SER A 94 -5.02 3.91 2.68
N VAL A 95 -6.31 3.64 2.67
CA VAL A 95 -6.87 2.44 3.30
C VAL A 95 -6.46 1.19 2.53
N ALA A 96 -6.48 1.23 1.21
CA ALA A 96 -6.02 0.12 0.37
C ALA A 96 -4.55 -0.22 0.68
N GLN A 97 -3.69 0.79 0.85
CA GLN A 97 -2.29 0.58 1.23
C GLN A 97 -2.15 0.00 2.64
N MET A 98 -2.98 0.45 3.56
CA MET A 98 -2.95 -0.03 4.96
C MET A 98 -3.21 -1.53 5.07
N TYR A 99 -4.11 -2.06 4.24
CA TYR A 99 -4.53 -3.46 4.29
C TYR A 99 -3.98 -4.31 3.15
N ALA A 100 -3.14 -3.75 2.31
CA ALA A 100 -2.60 -4.43 1.12
C ALA A 100 -3.71 -5.03 0.25
N ILE A 101 -4.72 -4.22 -0.02
CA ILE A 101 -5.84 -4.54 -0.92
C ILE A 101 -5.71 -3.67 -2.15
N ARG A 102 -5.92 -4.24 -3.34
CA ARG A 102 -5.95 -3.44 -4.57
C ARG A 102 -7.08 -2.42 -4.48
N LEU A 103 -6.78 -1.17 -4.81
CA LEU A 103 -7.77 -0.08 -4.71
C LEU A 103 -9.07 -0.40 -5.44
N LYS A 104 -8.97 -0.91 -6.66
CA LYS A 104 -10.15 -1.27 -7.46
C LYS A 104 -11.06 -2.26 -6.74
N ARG A 105 -10.45 -3.21 -6.02
CA ARG A 105 -11.21 -4.22 -5.26
C ARG A 105 -11.86 -3.62 -4.03
N LEU A 106 -11.14 -2.76 -3.31
CA LEU A 106 -11.71 -2.08 -2.13
C LEU A 106 -12.90 -1.21 -2.52
N LEU A 107 -12.78 -0.47 -3.61
CA LEU A 107 -13.87 0.37 -4.11
C LEU A 107 -15.08 -0.49 -4.46
N ARG A 108 -14.87 -1.61 -5.16
CA ARG A 108 -15.96 -2.50 -5.55
C ARG A 108 -16.66 -3.14 -4.35
N LEU A 109 -15.90 -3.57 -3.34
CA LEU A 109 -16.46 -4.12 -2.10
C LEU A 109 -17.41 -3.14 -1.41
N ASN A 110 -17.17 -1.85 -1.57
CA ASN A 110 -17.90 -0.80 -0.86
C ASN A 110 -18.81 0.02 -1.77
N HIS A 111 -18.97 -0.38 -3.03
CA HIS A 111 -19.80 0.33 -4.01
C HIS A 111 -19.40 1.80 -4.13
N LEU A 112 -18.08 2.07 -4.09
CA LEU A 112 -17.54 3.42 -4.17
C LEU A 112 -16.98 3.71 -5.55
N ARG A 113 -17.06 4.99 -5.94
CA ARG A 113 -16.43 5.51 -7.13
C ARG A 113 -14.98 5.85 -6.83
N ARG A 114 -14.18 5.96 -7.89
CA ARG A 114 -12.74 6.23 -7.77
C ARG A 114 -12.43 7.57 -7.08
N ASP A 115 -13.31 8.55 -7.26
CA ASP A 115 -13.17 9.89 -6.68
C ASP A 115 -13.90 10.04 -5.34
N ALA A 116 -14.33 8.94 -4.73
CA ALA A 116 -15.06 8.98 -3.46
C ALA A 116 -14.24 9.67 -2.37
N VAL A 117 -14.91 10.53 -1.60
CA VAL A 117 -14.36 11.19 -0.43
C VAL A 117 -14.91 10.47 0.79
N LEU A 118 -14.00 9.96 1.63
CA LEU A 118 -14.40 9.23 2.84
C LEU A 118 -14.69 10.20 3.98
N THR A 119 -15.62 9.81 4.84
CA THR A 119 -15.97 10.56 6.03
C THR A 119 -15.46 9.82 7.27
N ALA A 120 -14.83 10.53 8.19
CA ALA A 120 -14.40 9.94 9.46
C ALA A 120 -15.57 9.25 10.16
N GLY A 121 -15.36 8.03 10.64
CA GLY A 121 -16.39 7.20 11.25
C GLY A 121 -17.12 6.27 10.29
N GLN A 122 -16.96 6.47 8.98
CA GLN A 122 -17.51 5.58 7.96
C GLN A 122 -16.91 4.18 8.09
N SER A 123 -17.71 3.14 7.88
CA SER A 123 -17.24 1.76 7.89
C SER A 123 -16.97 1.29 6.46
N LEU A 124 -15.79 0.76 6.23
CA LEU A 124 -15.43 0.15 4.94
C LEU A 124 -15.29 -1.35 5.09
N LYS A 125 -15.91 -2.11 4.21
CA LYS A 125 -15.74 -3.56 4.15
C LYS A 125 -14.34 -3.87 3.60
N LEU A 126 -13.70 -4.86 4.20
CA LEU A 126 -12.37 -5.32 3.81
C LEU A 126 -12.39 -6.69 3.12
N ASN A 127 -13.54 -7.36 3.16
CA ASN A 127 -13.70 -8.67 2.53
C ASN A 127 -15.17 -8.97 2.23
#